data_6562842d9ed59cc041bdc902fa49e2bd
#
_entry.id   6562842d9ed59cc041bdc902fa49e2bd
#
_cell.length_a   1.000
_cell.length_b   1.000
_cell.length_c   1.000
_cell.angle_alpha   90.00
_cell.angle_beta   90.00
_cell.angle_gamma   90.00
#
_symmetry.space_group_name_H-M   'P 1'
#
loop_
_entity.id
_entity.type
_entity.pdbx_description
1 polymer ?
#
loop_
_entity_poly.entity_id
_entity_poly.type
_entity_poly.pdbx_seq_one_letter_code
_entity_poly.pdbx_strand_id
1 'polypeptide(L)'
;SASRILSRPAPSVMTLPINLNRWLWLGIALLSLIASGVGVLHPSVYDGLIPATIRPGVFTQDLVAIVLSVVLVLLAGSNRSNLVRKRIVAHGILGFLFYAYGIYAMERMYNVLYPLYLILFGGSLFVLIYSMATGPAMPSPQLMVPRWMRLLGAGYGLLIAVVFNVVWFSELAPLLQSGERIDYFYSIYIIDISFVMPAFAVAAVLTLRRHPVGLMGLPSLFVLGAGILSPLALAESIKPTQYGLARDAGGLVLFGLLTVVSVALTGFWLTTIPQQRPDSGDVLERAQD
;
A
#
# COMPACT_ATOMS: atom_id res chain seq x y z
N SER A 1 38.32 -4.50 -47.38
CA SER A 1 37.31 -5.36 -46.71
C SER A 1 36.87 -4.71 -45.44
N ALA A 2 35.74 -3.99 -45.47
CA ALA A 2 35.16 -3.38 -44.30
C ALA A 2 34.11 -4.36 -43.72
N SER A 3 34.37 -4.86 -42.53
CA SER A 3 33.48 -5.69 -41.74
C SER A 3 32.24 -4.91 -41.33
N ARG A 4 31.10 -5.24 -41.87
CA ARG A 4 29.75 -4.81 -41.34
C ARG A 4 29.55 -5.49 -40.00
N ILE A 5 29.71 -4.76 -38.94
CA ILE A 5 29.21 -5.14 -37.61
C ILE A 5 27.67 -5.01 -37.67
N LEU A 6 27.00 -6.17 -37.79
CA LEU A 6 25.56 -6.27 -37.66
C LEU A 6 25.18 -5.87 -36.24
N SER A 7 24.69 -4.66 -36.07
CA SER A 7 24.02 -4.23 -34.85
C SER A 7 22.75 -5.07 -34.67
N ARG A 8 22.79 -6.04 -33.73
CA ARG A 8 21.57 -6.73 -33.30
C ARG A 8 20.62 -5.68 -32.72
N PRO A 9 19.37 -5.61 -33.18
CA PRO A 9 18.38 -4.77 -32.52
C PRO A 9 18.24 -5.26 -31.08
N ALA A 10 18.25 -4.32 -30.14
CA ALA A 10 17.96 -4.61 -28.74
C ALA A 10 16.60 -5.33 -28.65
N PRO A 11 16.43 -6.33 -27.76
CA PRO A 11 15.18 -7.02 -27.63
C PRO A 11 14.09 -5.97 -27.32
N SER A 12 13.06 -5.93 -28.16
CA SER A 12 11.89 -5.10 -27.96
C SER A 12 11.26 -5.46 -26.63
N VAL A 13 11.39 -4.57 -25.65
CA VAL A 13 10.67 -4.67 -24.38
C VAL A 13 9.20 -4.71 -24.76
N MET A 14 8.57 -5.85 -24.55
CA MET A 14 7.16 -6.07 -24.83
C MET A 14 6.36 -5.07 -23.99
N THR A 15 5.99 -3.94 -24.57
CA THR A 15 5.12 -2.95 -23.94
C THR A 15 3.72 -3.53 -23.90
N LEU A 16 3.43 -4.30 -22.85
CA LEU A 16 2.06 -4.76 -22.59
C LEU A 16 1.16 -3.53 -22.40
N PRO A 17 -0.04 -3.55 -22.95
CA PRO A 17 -0.87 -2.36 -23.04
C PRO A 17 -1.21 -1.80 -21.66
N ILE A 18 -1.08 -0.49 -21.49
CA ILE A 18 -1.44 0.31 -20.30
C ILE A 18 -2.83 -0.07 -19.74
N ASN A 19 -3.70 -0.59 -20.60
CA ASN A 19 -5.05 -1.05 -20.25
C ASN A 19 -5.07 -2.22 -19.26
N LEU A 20 -4.10 -3.14 -19.27
CA LEU A 20 -4.13 -4.30 -18.38
C LEU A 20 -3.96 -3.90 -16.90
N ASN A 21 -3.07 -2.96 -16.59
CA ASN A 21 -2.93 -2.44 -15.21
C ASN A 21 -4.26 -1.91 -14.65
N ARG A 22 -5.02 -1.18 -15.47
CA ARG A 22 -6.32 -0.61 -15.05
C ARG A 22 -7.34 -1.71 -14.74
N TRP A 23 -7.41 -2.74 -15.58
CA TRP A 23 -8.31 -3.88 -15.36
C TRP A 23 -7.91 -4.70 -14.13
N LEU A 24 -6.62 -4.89 -13.90
CA LEU A 24 -6.12 -5.57 -12.70
C LEU A 24 -6.43 -4.77 -11.43
N TRP A 25 -6.19 -3.45 -11.43
CA TRP A 25 -6.58 -2.59 -10.29
C TRP A 25 -8.08 -2.64 -10.03
N LEU A 26 -8.89 -2.55 -11.09
CA LEU A 26 -10.34 -2.63 -10.97
C LEU A 26 -10.78 -3.99 -10.40
N GLY A 27 -10.22 -5.09 -10.90
CA GLY A 27 -10.53 -6.44 -10.44
C GLY A 27 -10.23 -6.61 -8.94
N ILE A 28 -9.02 -6.24 -8.49
CA ILE A 28 -8.65 -6.30 -7.07
C ILE A 28 -9.55 -5.39 -6.22
N ALA A 29 -9.83 -4.17 -6.68
CA ALA A 29 -10.69 -3.25 -5.95
C ALA A 29 -12.12 -3.78 -5.77
N LEU A 30 -12.72 -4.34 -6.82
CA LEU A 30 -14.06 -4.91 -6.76
C LEU A 30 -14.13 -6.13 -5.84
N LEU A 31 -13.16 -7.03 -5.91
CA LEU A 31 -13.08 -8.19 -5.02
C LEU A 31 -12.90 -7.74 -3.56
N SER A 32 -12.09 -6.71 -3.31
CA SER A 32 -11.91 -6.14 -1.98
C SER A 32 -13.20 -5.47 -1.46
N LEU A 33 -13.92 -4.74 -2.32
CA LEU A 33 -15.23 -4.16 -1.96
C LEU A 33 -16.25 -5.23 -1.57
N ILE A 34 -16.24 -6.38 -2.24
CA ILE A 34 -17.12 -7.51 -1.86
C ILE A 34 -16.70 -8.05 -0.50
N ALA A 35 -15.43 -8.34 -0.29
CA ALA A 35 -14.93 -8.93 0.95
C ALA A 35 -15.19 -8.01 2.15
N SER A 36 -14.73 -6.76 2.07
CA SER A 36 -14.88 -5.78 3.16
C SER A 36 -16.33 -5.31 3.33
N GLY A 37 -17.09 -5.21 2.22
CA GLY A 37 -18.52 -4.90 2.28
C GLY A 37 -19.31 -5.93 3.07
N VAL A 38 -19.06 -7.21 2.86
CA VAL A 38 -19.67 -8.30 3.66
C VAL A 38 -19.20 -8.18 5.11
N GLY A 39 -17.92 -7.93 5.39
CA GLY A 39 -17.39 -7.78 6.74
C GLY A 39 -18.06 -6.65 7.53
N VAL A 40 -18.33 -5.50 6.89
CA VAL A 40 -18.98 -4.35 7.52
C VAL A 40 -20.49 -4.56 7.66
N LEU A 41 -21.17 -5.08 6.63
CA LEU A 41 -22.64 -5.22 6.62
C LEU A 41 -23.11 -6.45 7.41
N HIS A 42 -22.28 -7.48 7.51
CA HIS A 42 -22.57 -8.74 8.20
C HIS A 42 -21.42 -9.12 9.14
N PRO A 43 -21.17 -8.35 10.23
CA PRO A 43 -20.05 -8.62 11.14
C PRO A 43 -20.08 -10.01 11.79
N SER A 44 -21.24 -10.68 11.77
CA SER A 44 -21.39 -12.06 12.25
C SER A 44 -20.53 -13.06 11.46
N VAL A 45 -20.02 -12.71 10.28
CA VAL A 45 -19.08 -13.54 9.53
C VAL A 45 -17.77 -13.81 10.30
N TYR A 46 -17.48 -13.01 11.31
CA TYR A 46 -16.32 -13.14 12.20
C TYR A 46 -16.64 -13.83 13.54
N ASP A 47 -17.89 -14.25 13.77
CA ASP A 47 -18.30 -14.87 15.03
C ASP A 47 -17.59 -16.20 15.24
N GLY A 48 -17.04 -16.38 16.45
CA GLY A 48 -16.26 -17.56 16.80
C GLY A 48 -14.84 -17.63 16.22
N LEU A 49 -14.47 -16.69 15.33
CA LEU A 49 -13.14 -16.68 14.71
C LEU A 49 -12.16 -15.74 15.42
N ILE A 50 -12.67 -14.66 16.02
CA ILE A 50 -11.85 -13.65 16.69
C ILE A 50 -12.45 -13.27 18.05
N PRO A 51 -11.61 -12.94 19.05
CA PRO A 51 -12.04 -12.39 20.32
C PRO A 51 -12.82 -11.07 20.16
N ALA A 52 -13.72 -10.79 21.09
CA ALA A 52 -14.49 -9.55 21.11
C ALA A 52 -13.60 -8.29 21.14
N THR A 53 -12.43 -8.38 21.77
CA THR A 53 -11.45 -7.29 21.88
C THR A 53 -10.79 -6.91 20.55
N ILE A 54 -10.74 -7.83 19.58
CA ILE A 54 -10.14 -7.63 18.25
C ILE A 54 -11.16 -7.11 17.24
N ARG A 55 -12.47 -7.36 17.47
CA ARG A 55 -13.55 -6.97 16.54
C ARG A 55 -13.52 -5.50 16.09
N PRO A 56 -13.27 -4.50 16.96
CA PRO A 56 -13.17 -3.12 16.52
C PRO A 56 -12.10 -2.91 15.44
N GLY A 57 -10.94 -3.56 15.58
CA GLY A 57 -9.85 -3.48 14.60
C GLY A 57 -10.23 -4.10 13.26
N VAL A 58 -10.84 -5.28 13.26
CA VAL A 58 -11.31 -5.94 12.04
C VAL A 58 -12.37 -5.10 11.32
N PHE A 59 -13.36 -4.59 12.05
CA PHE A 59 -14.40 -3.73 11.48
C PHE A 59 -13.82 -2.46 10.84
N THR A 60 -12.92 -1.77 11.53
CA THR A 60 -12.31 -0.56 10.99
C THR A 60 -11.34 -0.84 9.85
N GLN A 61 -10.66 -2.00 9.84
CA GLN A 61 -9.84 -2.44 8.72
C GLN A 61 -10.69 -2.66 7.46
N ASP A 62 -11.84 -3.31 7.57
CA ASP A 62 -12.78 -3.47 6.46
C ASP A 62 -13.31 -2.12 5.97
N LEU A 63 -13.64 -1.20 6.89
CA LEU A 63 -14.10 0.14 6.52
C LEU A 63 -13.04 0.91 5.72
N VAL A 64 -11.79 0.88 6.16
CA VAL A 64 -10.67 1.50 5.43
C VAL A 64 -10.42 0.79 4.10
N ALA A 65 -10.55 -0.54 4.05
CA ALA A 65 -10.43 -1.31 2.81
C ALA A 65 -11.50 -0.88 1.78
N ILE A 66 -12.74 -0.63 2.20
CA ILE A 66 -13.79 -0.08 1.33
C ILE A 66 -13.36 1.28 0.76
N VAL A 67 -12.94 2.22 1.62
CA VAL A 67 -12.54 3.57 1.19
C VAL A 67 -11.40 3.51 0.20
N LEU A 68 -10.34 2.76 0.50
CA LEU A 68 -9.17 2.65 -0.38
C LEU A 68 -9.49 1.89 -1.67
N SER A 69 -10.37 0.90 -1.63
CA SER A 69 -10.83 0.20 -2.84
C SER A 69 -11.66 1.11 -3.75
N VAL A 70 -12.54 1.97 -3.19
CA VAL A 70 -13.23 3.00 -3.98
C VAL A 70 -12.24 3.95 -4.63
N VAL A 71 -11.22 4.41 -3.90
CA VAL A 71 -10.14 5.23 -4.49
C VAL A 71 -9.45 4.50 -5.63
N LEU A 72 -9.15 3.20 -5.47
CA LEU A 72 -8.50 2.40 -6.52
C LEU A 72 -9.39 2.24 -7.76
N VAL A 73 -10.72 2.08 -7.60
CA VAL A 73 -11.69 2.10 -8.71
C VAL A 73 -11.66 3.45 -9.46
N LEU A 74 -11.69 4.56 -8.72
CA LEU A 74 -11.61 5.90 -9.30
C LEU A 74 -10.30 6.12 -10.05
N LEU A 75 -9.17 5.65 -9.52
CA LEU A 75 -7.88 5.72 -10.20
C LEU A 75 -7.85 4.87 -11.47
N ALA A 76 -8.44 3.68 -11.45
CA ALA A 76 -8.58 2.82 -12.62
C ALA A 76 -9.49 3.42 -13.69
N GLY A 77 -10.58 4.08 -13.30
CA GLY A 77 -11.54 4.73 -14.21
C GLY A 77 -11.05 6.05 -14.81
N SER A 78 -10.15 6.74 -14.13
CA SER A 78 -9.76 8.10 -14.49
C SER A 78 -8.85 8.16 -15.73
N ASN A 79 -9.16 9.06 -16.66
CA ASN A 79 -8.35 9.34 -17.84
C ASN A 79 -7.16 10.28 -17.53
N ARG A 80 -5.96 9.84 -17.82
CA ARG A 80 -4.76 10.43 -18.40
C ARG A 80 -3.89 11.47 -17.73
N SER A 81 -4.31 12.38 -16.92
CA SER A 81 -3.36 13.33 -16.33
C SER A 81 -2.68 12.73 -15.10
N ASN A 82 -1.34 12.75 -15.05
CA ASN A 82 -0.53 12.34 -13.88
C ASN A 82 -0.45 10.83 -13.59
N LEU A 83 -0.07 10.04 -14.58
CA LEU A 83 0.12 8.60 -14.44
C LEU A 83 1.04 8.23 -13.24
N VAL A 84 2.09 9.00 -12.99
CA VAL A 84 3.03 8.78 -11.88
C VAL A 84 2.34 8.94 -10.53
N ARG A 85 1.58 10.03 -10.32
CA ARG A 85 0.83 10.26 -9.07
C ARG A 85 -0.18 9.14 -8.80
N LYS A 86 -0.94 8.74 -9.83
CA LYS A 86 -1.90 7.64 -9.72
C LYS A 86 -1.24 6.33 -9.32
N ARG A 87 -0.09 6.03 -9.91
CA ARG A 87 0.66 4.81 -9.59
C ARG A 87 1.18 4.81 -8.16
N ILE A 88 1.69 5.92 -7.67
CA ILE A 88 2.11 6.04 -6.26
C ILE A 88 0.96 5.67 -5.34
N VAL A 89 -0.22 6.26 -5.54
CA VAL A 89 -1.38 5.98 -4.70
C VAL A 89 -1.87 4.55 -4.88
N ALA A 90 -2.00 4.08 -6.13
CA ALA A 90 -2.45 2.72 -6.42
C ALA A 90 -1.50 1.65 -5.84
N HIS A 91 -0.17 1.85 -5.93
CA HIS A 91 0.82 0.94 -5.33
C HIS A 91 0.69 0.88 -3.81
N GLY A 92 0.48 2.04 -3.16
CA GLY A 92 0.24 2.07 -1.72
C GLY A 92 -1.05 1.36 -1.31
N ILE A 93 -2.14 1.54 -2.07
CA ILE A 93 -3.41 0.85 -1.83
C ILE A 93 -3.26 -0.66 -2.05
N LEU A 94 -2.62 -1.10 -3.14
CA LEU A 94 -2.35 -2.52 -3.39
C LEU A 94 -1.50 -3.13 -2.28
N GLY A 95 -0.49 -2.39 -1.80
CA GLY A 95 0.31 -2.78 -0.63
C GLY A 95 -0.54 -2.93 0.64
N PHE A 96 -1.47 -2.00 0.89
CA PHE A 96 -2.41 -2.11 2.01
C PHE A 96 -3.33 -3.32 1.86
N LEU A 97 -3.90 -3.58 0.68
CA LEU A 97 -4.76 -4.74 0.46
C LEU A 97 -3.99 -6.06 0.62
N PHE A 98 -2.75 -6.12 0.15
CA PHE A 98 -1.84 -7.24 0.44
C PHE A 98 -1.68 -7.44 1.95
N TYR A 99 -1.44 -6.38 2.71
CA TYR A 99 -1.28 -6.42 4.16
C TYR A 99 -2.57 -6.88 4.85
N ALA A 100 -3.67 -6.21 4.61
CA ALA A 100 -4.95 -6.45 5.29
C ALA A 100 -5.47 -7.87 5.06
N TYR A 101 -5.49 -8.33 3.82
CA TYR A 101 -5.94 -9.69 3.50
C TYR A 101 -4.89 -10.76 3.81
N GLY A 102 -3.61 -10.38 3.89
CA GLY A 102 -2.55 -11.22 4.41
C GLY A 102 -2.77 -11.58 5.89
N ILE A 103 -3.18 -10.60 6.70
CA ILE A 103 -3.59 -10.85 8.10
C ILE A 103 -4.74 -11.86 8.12
N TYR A 104 -5.84 -11.62 7.38
CA TYR A 104 -6.99 -12.53 7.39
C TYR A 104 -6.64 -13.95 6.92
N ALA A 105 -5.75 -14.06 5.94
CA ALA A 105 -5.29 -15.35 5.43
C ALA A 105 -4.43 -16.11 6.47
N MET A 106 -3.46 -15.44 7.09
CA MET A 106 -2.54 -16.04 8.06
C MET A 106 -3.21 -16.33 9.40
N GLU A 107 -4.10 -15.43 9.87
CA GLU A 107 -4.88 -15.63 11.10
C GLU A 107 -5.99 -16.68 10.91
N ARG A 108 -6.01 -17.35 9.77
CA ARG A 108 -6.91 -18.49 9.51
C ARG A 108 -8.38 -18.14 9.69
N MET A 109 -8.82 -16.97 9.20
CA MET A 109 -10.21 -16.56 9.28
C MET A 109 -11.09 -17.43 8.37
N TYR A 110 -11.30 -18.69 8.76
CA TYR A 110 -12.01 -19.73 7.99
C TYR A 110 -13.52 -19.49 7.95
N ASN A 111 -13.94 -18.43 7.29
CA ASN A 111 -15.34 -18.15 6.95
C ASN A 111 -15.57 -18.33 5.44
N VAL A 112 -16.79 -18.06 4.99
CA VAL A 112 -17.18 -18.17 3.58
C VAL A 112 -16.33 -17.30 2.64
N LEU A 113 -15.72 -16.23 3.16
CA LEU A 113 -14.87 -15.30 2.39
C LEU A 113 -13.41 -15.74 2.33
N TYR A 114 -13.01 -16.78 3.05
CA TYR A 114 -11.61 -17.18 3.15
C TYR A 114 -10.92 -17.42 1.79
N PRO A 115 -11.53 -18.09 0.81
CA PRO A 115 -10.95 -18.20 -0.53
C PRO A 115 -10.72 -16.83 -1.20
N LEU A 116 -11.60 -15.87 -0.95
CA LEU A 116 -11.47 -14.50 -1.47
C LEU A 116 -10.32 -13.76 -0.79
N TYR A 117 -10.10 -13.96 0.52
CA TYR A 117 -8.94 -13.40 1.22
C TYR A 117 -7.62 -13.91 0.62
N LEU A 118 -7.53 -15.19 0.28
CA LEU A 118 -6.35 -15.76 -0.37
C LEU A 118 -6.11 -15.14 -1.75
N ILE A 119 -7.17 -14.99 -2.55
CA ILE A 119 -7.09 -14.34 -3.88
C ILE A 119 -6.65 -12.88 -3.74
N LEU A 120 -7.19 -12.14 -2.78
CA LEU A 120 -6.84 -10.75 -2.55
C LEU A 120 -5.41 -10.59 -2.01
N PHE A 121 -4.98 -11.46 -1.09
CA PHE A 121 -3.61 -11.47 -0.57
C PHE A 121 -2.60 -11.67 -1.69
N GLY A 122 -2.68 -12.80 -2.41
CA GLY A 122 -1.77 -13.09 -3.52
C GLY A 122 -1.94 -12.14 -4.70
N GLY A 123 -3.20 -11.89 -5.09
CA GLY A 123 -3.54 -11.04 -6.23
C GLY A 123 -3.04 -9.60 -6.08
N SER A 124 -3.20 -8.99 -4.90
CA SER A 124 -2.70 -7.63 -4.64
C SER A 124 -1.18 -7.55 -4.79
N LEU A 125 -0.45 -8.54 -4.28
CA LEU A 125 1.00 -8.61 -4.42
C LEU A 125 1.43 -8.74 -5.89
N PHE A 126 0.84 -9.70 -6.62
CA PHE A 126 1.21 -9.90 -8.03
C PHE A 126 0.82 -8.73 -8.92
N VAL A 127 -0.34 -8.11 -8.68
CA VAL A 127 -0.74 -6.88 -9.39
C VAL A 127 0.18 -5.72 -9.05
N LEU A 128 0.64 -5.58 -7.79
CA LEU A 128 1.63 -4.58 -7.41
C LEU A 128 2.94 -4.80 -8.16
N ILE A 129 3.50 -6.01 -8.13
CA ILE A 129 4.75 -6.37 -8.83
C ILE A 129 4.60 -6.10 -10.33
N TYR A 130 3.52 -6.57 -10.95
CA TYR A 130 3.24 -6.35 -12.37
C TYR A 130 3.15 -4.86 -12.69
N SER A 131 2.42 -4.09 -11.88
CA SER A 131 2.27 -2.65 -12.06
C SER A 131 3.60 -1.91 -11.91
N MET A 132 4.49 -2.35 -11.03
CA MET A 132 5.84 -1.79 -10.89
C MET A 132 6.71 -2.13 -12.10
N ALA A 133 6.65 -3.36 -12.61
CA ALA A 133 7.47 -3.84 -13.73
C ALA A 133 7.07 -3.26 -15.10
N THR A 134 5.77 -2.99 -15.32
CA THR A 134 5.23 -2.57 -16.62
C THR A 134 5.03 -1.06 -16.76
N GLY A 135 5.45 -0.29 -15.76
CA GLY A 135 5.35 1.16 -15.83
C GLY A 135 6.32 1.80 -16.81
N PRO A 136 5.98 2.98 -17.36
CA PRO A 136 6.92 3.73 -18.14
C PRO A 136 8.20 3.94 -17.31
N ALA A 137 9.35 3.76 -17.96
CA ALA A 137 10.63 4.11 -17.36
C ALA A 137 10.52 5.55 -16.86
N MET A 138 10.82 5.76 -15.57
CA MET A 138 10.71 7.10 -15.00
C MET A 138 11.65 8.04 -15.73
N PRO A 139 11.15 9.18 -16.22
CA PRO A 139 12.04 10.23 -16.68
C PRO A 139 12.82 10.75 -15.47
N SER A 140 14.09 10.40 -15.38
CA SER A 140 15.02 10.79 -14.31
C SER A 140 15.05 12.29 -13.97
N PRO A 141 14.88 13.25 -14.93
CA PRO A 141 14.94 14.66 -14.63
C PRO A 141 13.66 15.24 -14.02
N GLN A 142 12.52 14.52 -14.07
CA GLN A 142 11.21 15.11 -13.75
C GLN A 142 10.77 14.93 -12.28
N LEU A 143 11.45 14.11 -11.50
CA LEU A 143 11.17 13.98 -10.07
C LEU A 143 12.06 14.93 -9.27
N MET A 144 11.76 16.23 -9.37
CA MET A 144 12.47 17.26 -8.61
C MET A 144 11.92 17.37 -7.18
N VAL A 145 11.99 16.25 -6.43
CA VAL A 145 11.64 16.31 -5.00
C VAL A 145 12.70 17.14 -4.27
N PRO A 146 12.34 18.22 -3.57
CA PRO A 146 13.28 19.06 -2.83
C PRO A 146 14.11 18.26 -1.81
N ARG A 147 15.34 18.70 -1.56
CA ARG A 147 16.25 18.01 -0.63
C ARG A 147 15.64 17.84 0.76
N TRP A 148 15.03 18.90 1.29
CA TRP A 148 14.41 18.86 2.63
C TRP A 148 13.30 17.83 2.70
N MET A 149 12.45 17.69 1.68
CA MET A 149 11.37 16.72 1.64
C MET A 149 11.90 15.28 1.54
N ARG A 150 12.96 15.04 0.77
CA ARG A 150 13.63 13.73 0.71
C ARG A 150 14.23 13.34 2.05
N LEU A 151 14.86 14.31 2.74
CA LEU A 151 15.43 14.06 4.07
C LEU A 151 14.33 13.79 5.09
N LEU A 152 13.26 14.61 5.11
CA LEU A 152 12.14 14.44 6.01
C LEU A 152 11.41 13.10 5.77
N GLY A 153 11.08 12.81 4.50
CA GLY A 153 10.40 11.57 4.15
C GLY A 153 11.26 10.34 4.45
N ALA A 154 12.53 10.35 4.06
CA ALA A 154 13.44 9.23 4.36
C ALA A 154 13.67 9.08 5.87
N GLY A 155 13.81 10.19 6.61
CA GLY A 155 13.91 10.16 8.06
C GLY A 155 12.67 9.54 8.72
N TYR A 156 11.48 9.94 8.27
CA TYR A 156 10.24 9.33 8.75
C TYR A 156 10.13 7.84 8.38
N GLY A 157 10.47 7.46 7.14
CA GLY A 157 10.47 6.05 6.74
C GLY A 157 11.43 5.18 7.54
N LEU A 158 12.64 5.68 7.82
CA LEU A 158 13.60 4.99 8.69
C LEU A 158 13.12 4.94 10.15
N LEU A 159 12.52 6.01 10.65
CA LEU A 159 11.94 6.04 12.00
C LEU A 159 10.86 4.95 12.14
N ILE A 160 9.93 4.85 11.22
CA ILE A 160 8.91 3.80 11.19
C ILE A 160 9.58 2.43 11.19
N ALA A 161 10.51 2.19 10.27
CA ALA A 161 11.19 0.90 10.17
C ALA A 161 11.91 0.51 11.47
N VAL A 162 12.63 1.44 12.10
CA VAL A 162 13.39 1.14 13.32
C VAL A 162 12.47 0.96 14.52
N VAL A 163 11.54 1.90 14.74
CA VAL A 163 10.65 1.88 15.92
C VAL A 163 9.80 0.62 15.94
N PHE A 164 9.12 0.31 14.82
CA PHE A 164 8.26 -0.88 14.78
C PHE A 164 9.06 -2.18 14.84
N ASN A 165 10.27 -2.26 14.25
CA ASN A 165 11.12 -3.43 14.46
C ASN A 165 11.50 -3.60 15.94
N VAL A 166 11.88 -2.52 16.63
CA VAL A 166 12.20 -2.60 18.07
C VAL A 166 10.99 -3.07 18.86
N VAL A 167 9.80 -2.54 18.60
CA VAL A 167 8.56 -2.97 19.26
C VAL A 167 8.30 -4.45 19.00
N TRP A 168 8.27 -4.87 17.73
CA TRP A 168 7.96 -6.28 17.39
C TRP A 168 8.99 -7.26 17.92
N PHE A 169 10.28 -6.94 17.87
CA PHE A 169 11.30 -7.81 18.46
C PHE A 169 11.22 -7.86 19.99
N SER A 170 10.82 -6.78 20.64
CA SER A 170 10.62 -6.80 22.10
C SER A 170 9.43 -7.67 22.51
N GLU A 171 8.36 -7.71 21.71
CA GLU A 171 7.21 -8.58 21.93
C GLU A 171 7.50 -10.05 21.56
N LEU A 172 8.32 -10.28 20.55
CA LEU A 172 8.73 -11.63 20.16
C LEU A 172 9.73 -12.26 21.13
N ALA A 173 10.57 -11.48 21.81
CA ALA A 173 11.64 -12.00 22.66
C ALA A 173 11.16 -13.00 23.72
N PRO A 174 10.08 -12.76 24.50
CA PRO A 174 9.55 -13.75 25.44
C PRO A 174 8.99 -14.99 24.76
N LEU A 175 8.38 -14.87 23.59
CA LEU A 175 7.85 -15.99 22.80
C LEU A 175 8.98 -16.90 22.28
N LEU A 176 10.09 -16.29 21.86
CA LEU A 176 11.29 -17.04 21.43
C LEU A 176 11.93 -17.83 22.58
N GLN A 177 11.84 -17.30 23.81
CA GLN A 177 12.39 -17.97 25.00
C GLN A 177 11.47 -19.10 25.51
N SER A 178 10.14 -18.86 25.53
CA SER A 178 9.17 -19.82 26.04
C SER A 178 8.79 -20.90 25.04
N GLY A 179 8.89 -20.61 23.74
CA GLY A 179 8.32 -21.46 22.68
C GLY A 179 6.79 -21.46 22.65
N GLU A 180 6.15 -20.52 23.36
CA GLU A 180 4.70 -20.39 23.42
C GLU A 180 4.13 -20.02 22.06
N ARG A 181 2.99 -20.63 21.72
CA ARG A 181 2.24 -20.32 20.50
C ARG A 181 1.12 -19.35 20.83
N ILE A 182 1.09 -18.23 20.13
CA ILE A 182 -0.01 -17.27 20.22
C ILE A 182 -1.05 -17.57 19.14
N ASP A 183 -2.32 -17.36 19.46
CA ASP A 183 -3.43 -17.66 18.54
C ASP A 183 -3.76 -16.52 17.61
N TYR A 184 -3.38 -15.27 17.96
CA TYR A 184 -3.71 -14.05 17.22
C TYR A 184 -2.50 -13.12 17.13
N PHE A 185 -2.50 -12.22 16.13
CA PHE A 185 -1.48 -11.21 15.87
C PHE A 185 -0.11 -11.71 15.39
N TYR A 186 0.11 -13.03 15.30
CA TYR A 186 1.38 -13.54 14.77
C TYR A 186 1.61 -13.17 13.30
N SER A 187 0.54 -12.97 12.52
CA SER A 187 0.59 -12.49 11.13
C SER A 187 1.23 -11.12 11.01
N ILE A 188 1.01 -10.23 11.99
CA ILE A 188 1.58 -8.88 12.02
C ILE A 188 3.11 -8.96 12.10
N TYR A 189 3.66 -9.78 13.00
CA TYR A 189 5.11 -9.99 13.06
C TYR A 189 5.69 -10.50 11.75
N ILE A 190 4.99 -11.43 11.09
CA ILE A 190 5.43 -12.01 9.83
C ILE A 190 5.46 -10.93 8.74
N ILE A 191 4.36 -10.20 8.54
CA ILE A 191 4.25 -9.24 7.43
C ILE A 191 5.11 -8.00 7.70
N ASP A 192 5.07 -7.47 8.91
CA ASP A 192 5.80 -6.24 9.24
C ASP A 192 7.31 -6.46 9.17
N ILE A 193 7.82 -7.45 9.88
CA ILE A 193 9.27 -7.68 9.94
C ILE A 193 9.83 -8.16 8.60
N SER A 194 9.07 -8.99 7.85
CA SER A 194 9.56 -9.57 6.60
C SER A 194 9.36 -8.69 5.38
N PHE A 195 8.34 -7.82 5.35
CA PHE A 195 7.98 -7.06 4.15
C PHE A 195 7.90 -5.56 4.40
N VAL A 196 7.10 -5.10 5.37
CA VAL A 196 6.77 -3.68 5.51
C VAL A 196 7.98 -2.88 5.99
N MET A 197 8.61 -3.30 7.09
CA MET A 197 9.75 -2.58 7.66
C MET A 197 10.98 -2.60 6.74
N PRO A 198 11.37 -3.74 6.12
CA PRO A 198 12.42 -3.74 5.10
C PRO A 198 12.10 -2.86 3.89
N ALA A 199 10.84 -2.84 3.42
CA ALA A 199 10.42 -1.97 2.32
C ALA A 199 10.60 -0.49 2.66
N PHE A 200 10.18 -0.06 3.86
CA PHE A 200 10.42 1.31 4.35
C PHE A 200 11.90 1.66 4.41
N ALA A 201 12.73 0.79 4.99
CA ALA A 201 14.16 1.01 5.10
C ALA A 201 14.84 1.13 3.72
N VAL A 202 14.56 0.19 2.82
CA VAL A 202 15.12 0.19 1.46
C VAL A 202 14.65 1.42 0.67
N ALA A 203 13.35 1.72 0.68
CA ALA A 203 12.81 2.87 -0.03
C ALA A 203 13.38 4.19 0.51
N ALA A 204 13.56 4.32 1.83
CA ALA A 204 14.16 5.51 2.44
C ALA A 204 15.63 5.69 2.00
N VAL A 205 16.44 4.64 2.05
CA VAL A 205 17.85 4.68 1.59
C VAL A 205 17.93 5.00 0.09
N LEU A 206 17.09 4.39 -0.74
CA LEU A 206 17.04 4.69 -2.18
C LEU A 206 16.58 6.13 -2.45
N THR A 207 15.68 6.66 -1.64
CA THR A 207 15.23 8.07 -1.71
C THR A 207 16.38 9.04 -1.40
N LEU A 208 17.17 8.76 -0.37
CA LEU A 208 18.37 9.55 -0.05
C LEU A 208 19.38 9.53 -1.21
N ARG A 209 19.54 8.38 -1.86
CA ARG A 209 20.38 8.19 -3.04
C ARG A 209 19.78 8.76 -4.34
N ARG A 210 18.61 9.39 -4.29
CA ARG A 210 17.86 9.91 -5.46
C ARG A 210 17.51 8.84 -6.48
N HIS A 211 17.44 7.59 -6.07
CA HIS A 211 17.10 6.49 -6.97
C HIS A 211 15.58 6.54 -7.31
N PRO A 212 15.18 6.37 -8.59
CA PRO A 212 13.78 6.47 -9.01
C PRO A 212 12.83 5.55 -8.23
N VAL A 213 13.26 4.32 -7.96
CA VAL A 213 12.48 3.34 -7.17
C VAL A 213 12.18 3.86 -5.76
N GLY A 214 13.14 4.51 -5.09
CA GLY A 214 12.93 5.10 -3.78
C GLY A 214 11.97 6.29 -3.85
N LEU A 215 12.17 7.18 -4.83
CA LEU A 215 11.35 8.37 -5.01
C LEU A 215 9.88 8.06 -5.30
N MET A 216 9.56 6.89 -5.87
CA MET A 216 8.19 6.40 -6.02
C MET A 216 7.74 5.51 -4.86
N GLY A 217 8.61 4.60 -4.44
CA GLY A 217 8.26 3.59 -3.44
C GLY A 217 7.96 4.20 -2.08
N LEU A 218 8.75 5.19 -1.64
CA LEU A 218 8.57 5.79 -0.33
C LEU A 218 7.20 6.47 -0.15
N PRO A 219 6.71 7.34 -1.06
CA PRO A 219 5.37 7.89 -0.94
C PRO A 219 4.26 6.83 -1.10
N SER A 220 4.50 5.75 -1.86
CA SER A 220 3.57 4.60 -1.89
C SER A 220 3.50 3.90 -0.53
N LEU A 221 4.63 3.75 0.16
CA LEU A 221 4.68 3.20 1.51
C LEU A 221 4.01 4.12 2.54
N PHE A 222 4.01 5.44 2.34
CA PHE A 222 3.22 6.34 3.20
C PHE A 222 1.71 6.13 3.01
N VAL A 223 1.23 5.87 1.79
CA VAL A 223 -0.16 5.49 1.55
C VAL A 223 -0.50 4.16 2.23
N LEU A 224 0.38 3.15 2.09
CA LEU A 224 0.26 1.88 2.79
C LEU A 224 0.23 2.10 4.31
N GLY A 225 1.18 2.85 4.86
CA GLY A 225 1.26 3.16 6.28
C GLY A 225 0.01 3.86 6.81
N ALA A 226 -0.51 4.86 6.08
CA ALA A 226 -1.79 5.48 6.42
C ALA A 226 -2.94 4.46 6.42
N GLY A 227 -2.97 3.55 5.45
CA GLY A 227 -3.94 2.45 5.38
C GLY A 227 -3.86 1.50 6.57
N ILE A 228 -2.66 1.16 7.06
CA ILE A 228 -2.46 0.28 8.22
C ILE A 228 -2.79 0.99 9.55
N LEU A 229 -2.35 2.22 9.70
CA LEU A 229 -2.45 2.96 10.97
C LEU A 229 -3.84 3.55 11.22
N SER A 230 -4.57 3.94 10.16
CA SER A 230 -5.91 4.53 10.30
C SER A 230 -6.94 3.57 10.91
N PRO A 231 -7.01 2.26 10.58
CA PRO A 231 -7.91 1.34 11.25
C PRO A 231 -7.64 1.24 12.75
N LEU A 232 -6.36 1.27 13.17
CA LEU A 232 -5.99 1.21 14.58
C LEU A 232 -6.49 2.43 15.34
N ALA A 233 -6.28 3.64 14.80
CA ALA A 233 -6.81 4.86 15.40
C ALA A 233 -8.35 4.89 15.43
N LEU A 234 -9.00 4.47 14.35
CA LEU A 234 -10.46 4.39 14.28
C LEU A 234 -11.02 3.36 15.26
N ALA A 235 -10.37 2.20 15.42
CA ALA A 235 -10.77 1.18 16.38
C ALA A 235 -10.78 1.74 17.81
N GLU A 236 -9.72 2.44 18.21
CA GLU A 236 -9.67 3.09 19.53
C GLU A 236 -10.77 4.15 19.72
N SER A 237 -11.17 4.81 18.64
CA SER A 237 -12.24 5.82 18.67
C SER A 237 -13.62 5.20 18.92
N ILE A 238 -13.91 4.03 18.33
CA ILE A 238 -15.23 3.39 18.39
C ILE A 238 -15.37 2.38 19.54
N LYS A 239 -14.29 1.90 20.15
CA LYS A 239 -14.29 0.94 21.25
C LYS A 239 -15.28 1.28 22.35
N PRO A 240 -15.30 2.52 22.93
CA PRO A 240 -16.21 2.82 24.05
C PRO A 240 -17.68 2.87 23.65
N THR A 241 -17.97 3.40 22.46
CA THR A 241 -19.35 3.69 22.03
C THR A 241 -20.05 2.50 21.40
N GLN A 242 -19.31 1.66 20.66
CA GLN A 242 -19.92 0.54 19.92
C GLN A 242 -19.68 -0.81 20.56
N TYR A 243 -18.58 -0.96 21.31
CA TYR A 243 -18.15 -2.26 21.84
C TYR A 243 -18.12 -2.33 23.36
N GLY A 244 -18.29 -1.20 24.07
CA GLY A 244 -18.20 -1.16 25.54
C GLY A 244 -16.80 -1.47 26.08
N LEU A 245 -15.76 -1.33 25.25
CA LEU A 245 -14.38 -1.60 25.58
C LEU A 245 -13.65 -0.33 25.99
N ALA A 246 -12.66 -0.43 26.88
CA ALA A 246 -11.81 0.69 27.24
C ALA A 246 -10.99 1.17 26.04
N ARG A 247 -10.86 2.50 25.92
CA ARG A 247 -10.02 3.14 24.91
C ARG A 247 -8.57 3.16 25.37
N ASP A 248 -7.65 2.81 24.49
CA ASP A 248 -6.26 3.19 24.63
C ASP A 248 -6.03 4.59 24.04
N ALA A 249 -5.98 5.60 24.93
CA ALA A 249 -5.78 6.98 24.49
C ALA A 249 -4.38 7.20 23.90
N GLY A 250 -3.36 6.48 24.38
CA GLY A 250 -1.99 6.54 23.85
C GLY A 250 -1.93 5.99 22.44
N GLY A 251 -2.52 4.81 22.21
CA GLY A 251 -2.64 4.20 20.89
C GLY A 251 -3.42 5.09 19.91
N LEU A 252 -4.55 5.66 20.34
CA LEU A 252 -5.33 6.59 19.51
C LEU A 252 -4.49 7.77 19.02
N VAL A 253 -3.78 8.44 19.92
CA VAL A 253 -2.95 9.60 19.58
C VAL A 253 -1.77 9.20 18.70
N LEU A 254 -1.08 8.12 19.05
CA LEU A 254 0.06 7.63 18.28
C LEU A 254 -0.33 7.26 16.85
N PHE A 255 -1.29 6.36 16.69
CA PHE A 255 -1.71 5.88 15.35
C PHE A 255 -2.39 6.98 14.55
N GLY A 256 -3.16 7.85 15.19
CA GLY A 256 -3.75 9.02 14.56
C GLY A 256 -2.70 9.99 14.02
N LEU A 257 -1.70 10.34 14.85
CA LEU A 257 -0.61 11.21 14.45
C LEU A 257 0.19 10.63 13.28
N LEU A 258 0.59 9.36 13.38
CA LEU A 258 1.34 8.69 12.31
C LEU A 258 0.54 8.61 11.02
N THR A 259 -0.78 8.39 11.10
CA THR A 259 -1.68 8.44 9.93
C THR A 259 -1.67 9.82 9.29
N VAL A 260 -1.86 10.88 10.07
CA VAL A 260 -1.87 12.27 9.58
C VAL A 260 -0.54 12.63 8.94
N VAL A 261 0.58 12.27 9.57
CA VAL A 261 1.93 12.51 9.01
C VAL A 261 2.11 11.77 7.68
N SER A 262 1.70 10.50 7.60
CA SER A 262 1.80 9.71 6.37
C SER A 262 0.97 10.31 5.23
N VAL A 263 -0.27 10.74 5.51
CA VAL A 263 -1.14 11.40 4.53
C VAL A 263 -0.56 12.74 4.09
N ALA A 264 -0.09 13.56 5.03
CA ALA A 264 0.52 14.86 4.75
C ALA A 264 1.78 14.72 3.88
N LEU A 265 2.69 13.81 4.25
CA LEU A 265 3.90 13.55 3.47
C LEU A 265 3.56 13.05 2.07
N THR A 266 2.57 12.16 1.92
CA THR A 266 2.08 11.74 0.60
C THR A 266 1.57 12.93 -0.20
N GLY A 267 0.68 13.74 0.38
CA GLY A 267 0.11 14.91 -0.28
C GLY A 267 1.18 15.89 -0.76
N PHE A 268 2.09 16.29 0.12
CA PHE A 268 3.21 17.17 -0.24
C PHE A 268 4.11 16.56 -1.32
N TRP A 269 4.38 15.24 -1.23
CA TRP A 269 5.18 14.56 -2.25
C TRP A 269 4.53 14.60 -3.62
N LEU A 270 3.23 14.34 -3.69
CA LEU A 270 2.48 14.38 -4.94
C LEU A 270 2.47 15.78 -5.57
N THR A 271 2.51 16.87 -4.78
CA THR A 271 2.59 18.23 -5.34
C THR A 271 3.89 18.50 -6.07
N THR A 272 4.99 17.83 -5.71
CA THR A 272 6.31 18.02 -6.35
C THR A 272 6.44 17.31 -7.71
N ILE A 273 5.50 16.41 -8.04
CA ILE A 273 5.51 15.69 -9.32
C ILE A 273 4.84 16.59 -10.38
N PRO A 274 5.55 16.96 -11.44
CA PRO A 274 4.98 17.81 -12.49
C PRO A 274 3.75 17.18 -13.14
N GLN A 275 2.80 18.02 -13.52
CA GLN A 275 1.69 17.57 -14.37
C GLN A 275 2.22 17.33 -15.79
N GLN A 276 2.09 16.12 -16.29
CA GLN A 276 2.32 15.86 -17.71
C GLN A 276 1.24 16.62 -18.50
N ARG A 277 1.63 17.67 -19.20
CA ARG A 277 0.73 18.28 -20.19
C ARG A 277 0.51 17.26 -21.31
N PRO A 278 -0.72 17.13 -21.83
CA PRO A 278 -0.94 16.38 -23.07
C PRO A 278 0.00 16.98 -24.12
N ASP A 279 0.76 16.12 -24.80
CA ASP A 279 1.63 16.57 -25.88
C ASP A 279 0.80 17.36 -26.89
N SER A 280 1.20 18.60 -27.15
CA SER A 280 0.64 19.46 -28.19
C SER A 280 0.85 18.90 -29.62
N GLY A 281 1.54 17.76 -29.75
CA GLY A 281 1.70 17.03 -30.99
C GLY A 281 0.40 16.44 -31.56
N ASP A 282 -0.49 15.93 -30.72
CA ASP A 282 -1.78 15.36 -31.14
C ASP A 282 -2.77 16.42 -31.69
N VAL A 283 -2.54 17.71 -31.39
CA VAL A 283 -3.40 18.82 -31.87
C VAL A 283 -3.00 19.23 -33.29
N LEU A 284 -1.72 19.10 -33.63
CA LEU A 284 -1.24 19.46 -34.96
C LEU A 284 -1.53 18.38 -36.02
N GLU A 285 -1.57 17.10 -35.63
CA GLU A 285 -1.94 16.02 -36.54
C GLU A 285 -3.45 16.04 -36.89
N ARG A 286 -4.32 16.44 -35.95
CA ARG A 286 -5.77 16.59 -36.21
C ARG A 286 -6.16 17.88 -36.98
N ALA A 287 -5.23 18.78 -37.13
CA ALA A 287 -5.46 20.01 -37.92
C ALA A 287 -4.97 19.88 -39.38
N GLN A 288 -4.40 18.71 -39.74
CA GLN A 288 -3.92 18.43 -41.10
C GLN A 288 -4.79 17.39 -41.82
N ASP A 289 -5.78 16.79 -41.14
CA ASP A 289 -6.86 15.97 -41.74
C ASP A 289 -8.17 16.81 -41.86
#